data_641590edc4fe4594347108288b607bea
#
_entry.id   641590edc4fe4594347108288b607bea
#
_cell.length_a   1.000
_cell.length_b   1.000
_cell.length_c   1.000
_cell.angle_alpha   90.00
_cell.angle_beta   90.00
_cell.angle_gamma   90.00
#
_symmetry.space_group_name_H-M   'P 1'
#
loop_
_entity.id
_entity.type
_entity.pdbx_description
1 polymer ?
#
loop_
_entity_poly.entity_id
_entity_poly.type
_entity_poly.pdbx_seq_one_letter_code
_entity_poly.pdbx_strand_id
1 'polypeptide(L)'
;MNQYQKKIVKGTIYSLLSGLIWGICGILGEYFFTHYQVSSGWITSMRLTLAGSLVLIWSAIQLKSQVLDIWRDKKNYLPFLAYAILGIFSVQYFFYLCVEYSNAATATILQFISPVFILFYNRLVYQKRASKSAIFYVLVAMLGVCLMATKGDLSQLSMTPLALITGLLSAMGVMFNVILPQPFAKRYGFVPTAVSYTHLT
;
A
#
# COMPACT_ATOMS: atom_id res chain seq x y z
N MET A 1 21.67 -12.81 21.61
CA MET A 1 21.09 -11.94 20.57
C MET A 1 20.96 -10.53 21.13
N ASN A 2 21.65 -9.56 20.53
CA ASN A 2 21.69 -8.17 20.98
C ASN A 2 20.28 -7.54 20.78
N GLN A 3 19.94 -6.51 21.58
CA GLN A 3 18.64 -5.81 21.51
C GLN A 3 18.31 -5.29 20.09
N TYR A 4 19.32 -4.86 19.35
CA TYR A 4 19.22 -4.44 17.96
C TYR A 4 18.80 -5.60 17.04
N GLN A 5 19.41 -6.77 17.18
CA GLN A 5 19.06 -7.97 16.40
C GLN A 5 17.62 -8.45 16.68
N LYS A 6 17.18 -8.37 17.96
CA LYS A 6 15.77 -8.69 18.32
C LYS A 6 14.77 -7.77 17.62
N LYS A 7 15.08 -6.46 17.50
CA LYS A 7 14.22 -5.50 16.79
C LYS A 7 14.16 -5.79 15.28
N ILE A 8 15.28 -6.14 14.66
CA ILE A 8 15.33 -6.49 13.24
C ILE A 8 14.49 -7.75 12.98
N VAL A 9 14.72 -8.83 13.73
CA VAL A 9 13.97 -10.09 13.58
C VAL A 9 12.47 -9.86 13.74
N LYS A 10 12.06 -9.09 14.76
CA LYS A 10 10.66 -8.75 14.99
C LYS A 10 10.06 -7.95 13.82
N GLY A 11 10.79 -6.97 13.30
CA GLY A 11 10.38 -6.20 12.12
C GLY A 11 10.24 -7.06 10.87
N THR A 12 11.19 -7.97 10.65
CA THR A 12 11.14 -8.93 9.52
C THR A 12 9.92 -9.85 9.61
N ILE A 13 9.64 -10.40 10.81
CA ILE A 13 8.46 -11.26 11.01
C ILE A 13 7.17 -10.49 10.71
N TYR A 14 7.03 -9.25 11.20
CA TYR A 14 5.85 -8.44 10.92
C TYR A 14 5.70 -8.10 9.44
N SER A 15 6.80 -7.83 8.74
CA SER A 15 6.77 -7.58 7.30
C SER A 15 6.34 -8.82 6.52
N LEU A 16 6.83 -10.02 6.89
CA LEU A 16 6.43 -11.28 6.26
C LEU A 16 4.94 -11.57 6.49
N LEU A 17 4.46 -11.43 7.74
CA LEU A 17 3.05 -11.61 8.06
C LEU A 17 2.15 -10.62 7.31
N SER A 18 2.55 -9.36 7.24
CA SER A 18 1.84 -8.34 6.48
C SER A 18 1.75 -8.69 5.00
N GLY A 19 2.86 -9.15 4.39
CA GLY A 19 2.88 -9.59 3.00
C GLY A 19 1.99 -10.79 2.73
N LEU A 20 1.97 -11.78 3.63
CA LEU A 20 1.08 -12.95 3.54
C LEU A 20 -0.39 -12.53 3.60
N ILE A 21 -0.77 -11.69 4.57
CA ILE A 21 -2.14 -11.19 4.71
C ILE A 21 -2.54 -10.39 3.46
N TRP A 22 -1.64 -9.56 2.94
CA TRP A 22 -1.90 -8.79 1.72
C TRP A 22 -2.16 -9.70 0.51
N GLY A 23 -1.34 -10.76 0.34
CA GLY A 23 -1.50 -11.74 -0.74
C GLY A 23 -2.84 -12.49 -0.63
N ILE A 24 -3.22 -12.95 0.56
CA ILE A 24 -4.51 -13.59 0.82
C ILE A 24 -5.67 -12.65 0.44
N CYS A 25 -5.57 -11.37 0.80
CA CYS A 25 -6.60 -10.37 0.45
C CYS A 25 -6.74 -10.18 -1.08
N GLY A 26 -5.65 -10.27 -1.84
CA GLY A 26 -5.70 -10.21 -3.31
C GLY A 26 -6.46 -11.40 -3.90
N ILE A 27 -6.12 -12.62 -3.46
CA ILE A 27 -6.77 -13.86 -3.91
C ILE A 27 -8.25 -13.88 -3.51
N LEU A 28 -8.59 -13.47 -2.30
CA LEU A 28 -9.99 -13.36 -1.87
C LEU A 28 -10.77 -12.34 -2.71
N GLY A 29 -10.15 -11.21 -3.07
CA GLY A 29 -10.76 -10.24 -3.96
C GLY A 29 -11.11 -10.85 -5.32
N GLU A 30 -10.16 -11.53 -5.95
CA GLU A 30 -10.38 -12.23 -7.22
C GLU A 30 -11.49 -13.29 -7.10
N TYR A 31 -11.50 -14.06 -6.02
CA TYR A 31 -12.55 -15.04 -5.73
C TYR A 31 -13.94 -14.38 -5.62
N PHE A 32 -14.06 -13.23 -4.94
CA PHE A 32 -15.31 -12.50 -4.82
C PHE A 32 -15.79 -11.94 -6.16
N PHE A 33 -14.89 -11.43 -7.00
CA PHE A 33 -15.25 -10.95 -8.33
C PHE A 33 -15.79 -12.07 -9.23
N THR A 34 -15.14 -13.24 -9.19
CA THR A 34 -15.50 -14.36 -10.07
C THR A 34 -16.78 -15.08 -9.64
N HIS A 35 -17.04 -15.20 -8.31
CA HIS A 35 -18.15 -16.01 -7.81
C HIS A 35 -19.37 -15.20 -7.36
N TYR A 36 -19.18 -13.97 -6.90
CA TYR A 36 -20.26 -13.17 -6.29
C TYR A 36 -20.56 -11.87 -7.05
N GLN A 37 -19.84 -11.56 -8.14
CA GLN A 37 -20.03 -10.37 -8.96
C GLN A 37 -20.09 -9.05 -8.14
N VAL A 38 -19.35 -8.98 -7.07
CA VAL A 38 -19.23 -7.76 -6.26
C VAL A 38 -18.33 -6.75 -6.99
N SER A 39 -18.55 -5.45 -6.75
CA SER A 39 -17.69 -4.42 -7.34
C SER A 39 -16.43 -4.17 -6.52
N SER A 40 -15.36 -3.69 -7.18
CA SER A 40 -14.13 -3.23 -6.51
C SER A 40 -14.40 -2.16 -5.47
N GLY A 41 -15.38 -1.26 -5.70
CA GLY A 41 -15.79 -0.24 -4.74
C GLY A 41 -16.38 -0.85 -3.47
N TRP A 42 -17.18 -1.90 -3.59
CA TRP A 42 -17.76 -2.58 -2.42
C TRP A 42 -16.67 -3.25 -1.57
N ILE A 43 -15.78 -4.03 -2.18
CA ILE A 43 -14.67 -4.70 -1.45
C ILE A 43 -13.78 -3.66 -0.77
N THR A 44 -13.42 -2.60 -1.48
CA THR A 44 -12.58 -1.53 -0.93
C THR A 44 -13.24 -0.86 0.27
N SER A 45 -14.52 -0.50 0.16
CA SER A 45 -15.26 0.16 1.24
C SER A 45 -15.39 -0.72 2.48
N MET A 46 -15.76 -1.99 2.31
CA MET A 46 -15.85 -2.97 3.40
C MET A 46 -14.50 -3.14 4.10
N ARG A 47 -13.43 -3.31 3.32
CA ARG A 47 -12.10 -3.51 3.87
C ARG A 47 -11.60 -2.28 4.63
N LEU A 48 -11.75 -1.09 4.07
CA LEU A 48 -11.32 0.15 4.72
C LEU A 48 -12.13 0.43 5.98
N THR A 49 -13.44 0.22 5.94
CA THR A 49 -14.30 0.40 7.12
C THR A 49 -13.94 -0.58 8.23
N LEU A 50 -13.81 -1.86 7.93
CA LEU A 50 -13.48 -2.88 8.93
C LEU A 50 -12.08 -2.65 9.51
N ALA A 51 -11.06 -2.48 8.64
CA ALA A 51 -9.70 -2.25 9.09
C ALA A 51 -9.57 -0.93 9.85
N GLY A 52 -10.19 0.14 9.35
CA GLY A 52 -10.21 1.45 10.00
C GLY A 52 -10.85 1.39 11.39
N SER A 53 -12.01 0.75 11.52
CA SER A 53 -12.70 0.58 12.81
C SER A 53 -11.86 -0.21 13.82
N LEU A 54 -11.24 -1.31 13.40
CA LEU A 54 -10.39 -2.12 14.28
C LEU A 54 -9.15 -1.36 14.76
N VAL A 55 -8.47 -0.66 13.83
CA VAL A 55 -7.29 0.15 14.18
C VAL A 55 -7.66 1.30 15.11
N LEU A 56 -8.85 1.90 14.92
CA LEU A 56 -9.41 2.92 15.79
C LEU A 56 -9.62 2.44 17.23
N ILE A 57 -10.39 1.34 17.36
CA ILE A 57 -10.72 0.75 18.66
C ILE A 57 -9.41 0.41 19.39
N TRP A 58 -8.48 -0.27 18.70
CA TRP A 58 -7.18 -0.61 19.27
C TRP A 58 -6.39 0.61 19.74
N SER A 59 -6.40 1.67 18.96
CA SER A 59 -5.63 2.89 19.26
C SER A 59 -6.28 3.73 20.34
N ALA A 60 -7.59 3.78 20.40
CA ALA A 60 -8.32 4.43 21.49
C ALA A 60 -7.97 3.79 22.85
N ILE A 61 -7.81 2.46 22.85
CA ILE A 61 -7.40 1.70 24.05
C ILE A 61 -5.93 2.00 24.41
N GLN A 62 -5.01 2.00 23.44
CA GLN A 62 -3.57 2.11 23.66
C GLN A 62 -3.07 3.55 23.86
N LEU A 63 -3.53 4.48 23.04
CA LEU A 63 -3.00 5.85 22.95
C LEU A 63 -3.90 6.91 23.61
N LYS A 64 -5.13 6.52 24.00
CA LYS A 64 -6.08 7.44 24.66
C LYS A 64 -6.20 8.78 23.90
N SER A 65 -5.96 9.90 24.59
CA SER A 65 -6.08 11.24 24.01
C SER A 65 -5.00 11.60 22.98
N GLN A 66 -3.88 10.91 22.93
CA GLN A 66 -2.78 11.21 21.98
C GLN A 66 -3.17 10.97 20.52
N VAL A 67 -4.18 10.12 20.27
CA VAL A 67 -4.74 9.90 18.91
C VAL A 67 -5.29 11.20 18.33
N LEU A 68 -5.81 12.09 19.18
CA LEU A 68 -6.45 13.33 18.76
C LEU A 68 -5.46 14.50 18.60
N ASP A 69 -4.21 14.37 19.03
CA ASP A 69 -3.23 15.47 18.98
C ASP A 69 -2.93 15.93 17.56
N ILE A 70 -2.99 15.00 16.59
CA ILE A 70 -2.82 15.31 15.17
C ILE A 70 -3.95 16.21 14.66
N TRP A 71 -5.16 16.00 15.16
CA TRP A 71 -6.37 16.72 14.74
C TRP A 71 -6.52 18.11 15.40
N ARG A 72 -5.71 18.41 16.42
CA ARG A 72 -5.72 19.74 17.06
C ARG A 72 -5.12 20.83 16.16
N ASP A 73 -4.21 20.46 15.25
CA ASP A 73 -3.61 21.41 14.31
C ASP A 73 -4.31 21.34 12.96
N LYS A 74 -5.12 22.38 12.64
CA LYS A 74 -5.88 22.48 11.38
C LYS A 74 -5.00 22.42 10.12
N LYS A 75 -3.70 22.75 10.23
CA LYS A 75 -2.75 22.66 9.12
C LYS A 75 -2.52 21.22 8.65
N ASN A 76 -2.83 20.24 9.49
CA ASN A 76 -2.66 18.82 9.16
C ASN A 76 -3.83 18.27 8.32
N TYR A 77 -4.99 18.91 8.29
CA TYR A 77 -6.21 18.37 7.69
C TYR A 77 -6.04 18.10 6.18
N LEU A 78 -5.58 19.09 5.43
CA LEU A 78 -5.41 18.95 3.99
C LEU A 78 -4.35 17.88 3.62
N PRO A 79 -3.16 17.87 4.24
CA PRO A 79 -2.19 16.81 4.00
C PRO A 79 -2.69 15.40 4.40
N PHE A 80 -3.47 15.27 5.47
CA PHE A 80 -4.07 14.00 5.85
C PHE A 80 -5.12 13.54 4.87
N LEU A 81 -6.00 14.45 4.42
CA LEU A 81 -7.00 14.15 3.40
C LEU A 81 -6.32 13.72 2.10
N ALA A 82 -5.28 14.42 1.68
CA ALA A 82 -4.48 14.04 0.51
C ALA A 82 -3.87 12.64 0.68
N TYR A 83 -3.34 12.33 1.86
CA TYR A 83 -2.80 11.00 2.14
C TYR A 83 -3.88 9.91 2.13
N ALA A 84 -5.04 10.14 2.74
CA ALA A 84 -6.14 9.20 2.74
C ALA A 84 -6.62 8.88 1.31
N ILE A 85 -6.79 9.91 0.47
CA ILE A 85 -7.30 9.73 -0.90
C ILE A 85 -6.21 9.23 -1.84
N LEU A 86 -5.07 9.94 -1.94
CA LEU A 86 -4.02 9.62 -2.90
C LEU A 86 -3.17 8.42 -2.48
N GLY A 87 -2.99 8.21 -1.17
CA GLY A 87 -2.26 7.07 -0.63
C GLY A 87 -3.17 5.84 -0.45
N ILE A 88 -3.94 5.81 0.64
CA ILE A 88 -4.62 4.60 1.09
C ILE A 88 -5.74 4.18 0.15
N PHE A 89 -6.69 5.09 -0.13
CA PHE A 89 -7.82 4.77 -1.00
C PHE A 89 -7.35 4.38 -2.40
N SER A 90 -6.45 5.15 -3.02
CA SER A 90 -5.95 4.87 -4.37
C SER A 90 -5.25 3.52 -4.47
N VAL A 91 -4.41 3.15 -3.47
CA VAL A 91 -3.77 1.83 -3.43
C VAL A 91 -4.81 0.71 -3.46
N GLN A 92 -5.82 0.80 -2.60
CA GLN A 92 -6.80 -0.26 -2.43
C GLN A 92 -7.78 -0.33 -3.60
N TYR A 93 -8.38 0.80 -3.94
CA TYR A 93 -9.42 0.88 -4.97
C TYR A 93 -8.88 0.50 -6.34
N PHE A 94 -7.78 1.11 -6.77
CA PHE A 94 -7.21 0.82 -8.08
C PHE A 94 -6.56 -0.56 -8.17
N PHE A 95 -6.06 -1.12 -7.05
CA PHE A 95 -5.63 -2.51 -7.01
C PHE A 95 -6.79 -3.46 -7.30
N TYR A 96 -7.89 -3.33 -6.55
CA TYR A 96 -9.05 -4.20 -6.76
C TYR A 96 -9.72 -3.96 -8.11
N LEU A 97 -9.74 -2.73 -8.60
CA LEU A 97 -10.23 -2.43 -9.93
C LEU A 97 -9.36 -3.10 -11.01
N CYS A 98 -8.04 -3.13 -10.81
CA CYS A 98 -7.13 -3.88 -11.69
C CYS A 98 -7.39 -5.38 -11.61
N VAL A 99 -7.63 -5.95 -10.43
CA VAL A 99 -8.00 -7.38 -10.28
C VAL A 99 -9.31 -7.68 -11.00
N GLU A 100 -10.32 -6.81 -10.87
CA GLU A 100 -11.63 -6.94 -11.53
C GLU A 100 -11.51 -6.98 -13.07
N TYR A 101 -10.63 -6.15 -13.65
CA TYR A 101 -10.38 -6.12 -15.10
C TYR A 101 -9.31 -7.10 -15.60
N SER A 102 -8.67 -7.84 -14.70
CA SER A 102 -7.61 -8.80 -15.05
C SER A 102 -7.59 -10.00 -14.09
N ASN A 103 -6.58 -10.04 -13.23
CA ASN A 103 -6.42 -11.01 -12.15
C ASN A 103 -5.47 -10.47 -11.08
N ALA A 104 -5.40 -11.14 -9.92
CA ALA A 104 -4.55 -10.73 -8.82
C ALA A 104 -3.04 -10.75 -9.17
N ALA A 105 -2.62 -11.66 -10.05
CA ALA A 105 -1.24 -11.74 -10.51
C ALA A 105 -0.83 -10.49 -11.28
N THR A 106 -1.63 -10.09 -12.28
CA THR A 106 -1.41 -8.88 -13.08
C THR A 106 -1.41 -7.62 -12.21
N ALA A 107 -2.41 -7.48 -11.32
CA ALA A 107 -2.50 -6.35 -10.41
C ALA A 107 -1.27 -6.23 -9.51
N THR A 108 -0.78 -7.36 -8.98
CA THR A 108 0.41 -7.40 -8.13
C THR A 108 1.66 -6.98 -8.90
N ILE A 109 1.88 -7.49 -10.11
CA ILE A 109 3.04 -7.13 -10.94
C ILE A 109 3.04 -5.63 -11.23
N LEU A 110 1.90 -5.09 -11.64
CA LEU A 110 1.78 -3.66 -11.95
C LEU A 110 2.02 -2.79 -10.70
N GLN A 111 1.50 -3.20 -9.55
CA GLN A 111 1.72 -2.47 -8.30
C GLN A 111 3.20 -2.48 -7.87
N PHE A 112 3.96 -3.55 -8.18
CA PHE A 112 5.40 -3.60 -7.92
C PHE A 112 6.25 -2.66 -8.79
N ILE A 113 5.65 -1.90 -9.70
CA ILE A 113 6.30 -0.77 -10.39
C ILE A 113 6.48 0.42 -9.43
N SER A 114 5.77 0.45 -8.31
CA SER A 114 5.82 1.56 -7.33
C SER A 114 7.22 1.99 -6.88
N PRO A 115 8.23 1.13 -6.67
CA PRO A 115 9.58 1.57 -6.34
C PRO A 115 10.21 2.45 -7.44
N VAL A 116 9.86 2.23 -8.71
CA VAL A 116 10.33 3.07 -9.82
C VAL A 116 9.76 4.49 -9.66
N PHE A 117 8.46 4.61 -9.36
CA PHE A 117 7.84 5.91 -9.09
C PHE A 117 8.45 6.61 -7.86
N ILE A 118 8.79 5.87 -6.80
CA ILE A 118 9.47 6.42 -5.61
C ILE A 118 10.87 6.93 -5.98
N LEU A 119 11.65 6.19 -6.77
CA LEU A 119 12.97 6.63 -7.22
C LEU A 119 12.86 7.89 -8.10
N PHE A 120 11.88 7.93 -8.99
CA PHE A 120 11.61 9.08 -9.85
C PHE A 120 11.22 10.31 -9.03
N TYR A 121 10.31 10.16 -8.07
CA TYR A 121 9.93 11.23 -7.14
C TYR A 121 11.14 11.76 -6.36
N ASN A 122 11.95 10.88 -5.78
CA ASN A 122 13.15 11.26 -5.05
C ASN A 122 14.15 12.03 -5.94
N ARG A 123 14.22 11.68 -7.21
CA ARG A 123 15.05 12.38 -8.19
C ARG A 123 14.52 13.80 -8.47
N LEU A 124 13.22 13.95 -8.65
CA LEU A 124 12.60 15.22 -8.98
C LEU A 124 12.56 16.19 -7.78
N VAL A 125 12.10 15.71 -6.63
CA VAL A 125 11.85 16.55 -5.46
C VAL A 125 13.09 16.77 -4.62
N TYR A 126 13.84 15.72 -4.35
CA TYR A 126 15.03 15.79 -3.49
C TYR A 126 16.34 15.86 -4.28
N GLN A 127 16.28 15.85 -5.61
CA GLN A 127 17.43 15.86 -6.52
C GLN A 127 18.46 14.74 -6.21
N LYS A 128 18.04 13.71 -5.47
CA LYS A 128 18.87 12.56 -5.13
C LYS A 128 18.91 11.59 -6.29
N ARG A 129 20.12 11.28 -6.76
CA ARG A 129 20.31 10.22 -7.77
C ARG A 129 20.16 8.86 -7.11
N ALA A 130 19.38 7.97 -7.73
CA ALA A 130 19.32 6.57 -7.32
C ALA A 130 20.72 5.94 -7.53
N SER A 131 21.17 5.16 -6.58
CA SER A 131 22.41 4.38 -6.77
C SER A 131 22.19 3.30 -7.83
N LYS A 132 23.21 2.95 -8.57
CA LYS A 132 23.14 1.84 -9.54
C LYS A 132 22.67 0.54 -8.89
N SER A 133 23.12 0.28 -7.66
CA SER A 133 22.68 -0.86 -6.87
C SER A 133 21.19 -0.83 -6.55
N ALA A 134 20.63 0.33 -6.18
CA ALA A 134 19.19 0.46 -5.91
C ALA A 134 18.35 0.16 -7.16
N ILE A 135 18.77 0.66 -8.32
CA ILE A 135 18.10 0.38 -9.60
C ILE A 135 18.16 -1.11 -9.91
N PHE A 136 19.35 -1.72 -9.76
CA PHE A 136 19.54 -3.15 -9.98
C PHE A 136 18.64 -4.01 -9.08
N TYR A 137 18.58 -3.72 -7.78
CA TYR A 137 17.72 -4.48 -6.85
C TYR A 137 16.24 -4.32 -7.15
N VAL A 138 15.80 -3.13 -7.58
CA VAL A 138 14.40 -2.91 -8.00
C VAL A 138 14.08 -3.76 -9.23
N LEU A 139 14.94 -3.78 -10.23
CA LEU A 139 14.74 -4.59 -11.44
C LEU A 139 14.71 -6.09 -11.13
N VAL A 140 15.62 -6.57 -10.27
CA VAL A 140 15.63 -7.98 -9.84
C VAL A 140 14.38 -8.34 -9.07
N ALA A 141 13.90 -7.46 -8.17
CA ALA A 141 12.67 -7.67 -7.43
C ALA A 141 11.44 -7.71 -8.36
N MET A 142 11.35 -6.80 -9.32
CA MET A 142 10.27 -6.79 -10.32
C MET A 142 10.27 -8.06 -11.16
N LEU A 143 11.44 -8.51 -11.62
CA LEU A 143 11.59 -9.76 -12.36
C LEU A 143 11.13 -10.96 -11.51
N GLY A 144 11.58 -11.03 -10.25
CA GLY A 144 11.18 -12.09 -9.33
C GLY A 144 9.66 -12.17 -9.12
N VAL A 145 9.01 -11.02 -8.91
CA VAL A 145 7.55 -10.94 -8.77
C VAL A 145 6.85 -11.36 -10.06
N CYS A 146 7.36 -10.91 -11.21
CA CYS A 146 6.82 -11.29 -12.51
C CYS A 146 6.89 -12.82 -12.71
N LEU A 147 8.04 -13.43 -12.47
CA LEU A 147 8.22 -14.88 -12.58
C LEU A 147 7.32 -15.67 -11.62
N MET A 148 7.21 -15.22 -10.36
CA MET A 148 6.35 -15.86 -9.36
C MET A 148 4.87 -15.78 -9.74
N ALA A 149 4.38 -14.61 -10.14
CA ALA A 149 2.98 -14.37 -10.44
C ALA A 149 2.53 -15.07 -11.74
N THR A 150 3.43 -15.17 -12.72
CA THR A 150 3.14 -15.85 -14.01
C THR A 150 3.52 -17.33 -14.01
N LYS A 151 4.20 -17.83 -12.97
CA LYS A 151 4.79 -19.19 -12.96
C LYS A 151 5.69 -19.45 -14.19
N GLY A 152 6.29 -18.39 -14.73
CA GLY A 152 7.11 -18.43 -15.93
C GLY A 152 6.33 -18.38 -17.26
N ASP A 153 5.00 -18.35 -17.22
CA ASP A 153 4.13 -18.25 -18.40
C ASP A 153 3.50 -16.85 -18.48
N LEU A 154 4.02 -16.02 -19.37
CA LEU A 154 3.55 -14.65 -19.58
C LEU A 154 2.12 -14.57 -20.14
N SER A 155 1.59 -15.66 -20.70
CA SER A 155 0.20 -15.71 -21.18
C SER A 155 -0.83 -15.62 -20.03
N GLN A 156 -0.41 -15.88 -18.80
CA GLN A 156 -1.24 -15.70 -17.61
C GLN A 156 -1.56 -14.23 -17.29
N LEU A 157 -0.86 -13.29 -17.93
CA LEU A 157 -1.09 -11.86 -17.73
C LEU A 157 -2.27 -11.40 -18.60
N SER A 158 -3.38 -11.10 -17.96
CA SER A 158 -4.52 -10.47 -18.61
C SER A 158 -4.30 -8.95 -18.69
N MET A 159 -3.71 -8.49 -19.79
CA MET A 159 -3.32 -7.07 -19.98
C MET A 159 -4.36 -6.32 -20.81
N THR A 160 -5.49 -6.01 -20.19
CA THR A 160 -6.43 -5.05 -20.78
C THR A 160 -5.93 -3.61 -20.59
N PRO A 161 -6.28 -2.65 -21.46
CA PRO A 161 -5.93 -1.24 -21.26
C PRO A 161 -6.39 -0.68 -19.90
N LEU A 162 -7.58 -1.09 -19.45
CA LEU A 162 -8.11 -0.69 -18.15
C LEU A 162 -7.31 -1.29 -17.00
N ALA A 163 -6.91 -2.57 -17.08
CA ALA A 163 -6.04 -3.20 -16.10
C ALA A 163 -4.69 -2.49 -16.00
N LEU A 164 -4.09 -2.12 -17.15
CA LEU A 164 -2.82 -1.40 -17.16
C LEU A 164 -2.94 -0.02 -16.48
N ILE A 165 -3.94 0.77 -16.83
CA ILE A 165 -4.15 2.10 -16.26
C ILE A 165 -4.40 2.00 -14.75
N THR A 166 -5.32 1.12 -14.34
CA THR A 166 -5.68 0.98 -12.92
C THR A 166 -4.53 0.41 -12.09
N GLY A 167 -3.77 -0.54 -12.61
CA GLY A 167 -2.57 -1.07 -11.95
C GLY A 167 -1.47 0.00 -11.76
N LEU A 168 -1.24 0.84 -12.78
CA LEU A 168 -0.30 1.96 -12.66
C LEU A 168 -0.80 3.03 -11.67
N LEU A 169 -2.10 3.35 -11.65
CA LEU A 169 -2.68 4.23 -10.65
C LEU A 169 -2.54 3.67 -9.23
N SER A 170 -2.70 2.36 -9.04
CA SER A 170 -2.42 1.70 -7.77
C SER A 170 -0.95 1.82 -7.38
N ALA A 171 -0.02 1.62 -8.30
CA ALA A 171 1.42 1.78 -8.05
C ALA A 171 1.79 3.24 -7.68
N MET A 172 1.16 4.23 -8.31
CA MET A 172 1.29 5.63 -7.89
C MET A 172 0.71 5.86 -6.49
N GLY A 173 -0.42 5.25 -6.19
CA GLY A 173 -1.01 5.26 -4.84
C GLY A 173 -0.02 4.73 -3.80
N VAL A 174 0.68 3.63 -4.07
CA VAL A 174 1.74 3.10 -3.18
C VAL A 174 2.86 4.12 -2.98
N MET A 175 3.30 4.82 -4.04
CA MET A 175 4.28 5.88 -3.90
C MET A 175 3.80 6.96 -2.92
N PHE A 176 2.56 7.45 -3.07
CA PHE A 176 1.99 8.44 -2.15
C PHE A 176 1.82 7.88 -0.73
N ASN A 177 1.43 6.61 -0.60
CA ASN A 177 1.29 5.93 0.68
C ASN A 177 2.62 5.83 1.45
N VAL A 178 3.74 5.77 0.76
CA VAL A 178 5.08 5.75 1.36
C VAL A 178 5.59 7.15 1.67
N ILE A 179 5.34 8.13 0.80
CA ILE A 179 5.97 9.46 0.88
C ILE A 179 5.19 10.42 1.79
N LEU A 180 3.88 10.50 1.63
CA LEU A 180 3.05 11.49 2.33
C LEU A 180 3.03 11.36 3.87
N PRO A 181 3.05 10.17 4.48
CA PRO A 181 3.03 10.06 5.94
C PRO A 181 4.36 10.35 6.61
N GLN A 182 5.49 10.40 5.88
CA GLN A 182 6.81 10.56 6.47
C GLN A 182 6.98 11.81 7.36
N PRO A 183 6.52 13.02 6.98
CA PRO A 183 6.62 14.19 7.83
C PRO A 183 5.85 14.03 9.16
N PHE A 184 4.68 13.40 9.09
CA PHE A 184 3.82 13.18 10.26
C PHE A 184 4.38 12.10 11.18
N ALA A 185 4.88 10.99 10.62
CA ALA A 185 5.51 9.92 11.38
C ALA A 185 6.75 10.41 12.14
N LYS A 186 7.48 11.38 11.60
CA LYS A 186 8.60 12.04 12.27
C LYS A 186 8.16 12.95 13.42
N ARG A 187 7.03 13.65 13.27
CA ARG A 187 6.54 14.64 14.25
C ARG A 187 5.70 14.02 15.35
N TYR A 188 4.82 13.08 15.02
CA TYR A 188 3.81 12.53 15.94
C TYR A 188 4.03 11.05 16.26
N GLY A 189 5.03 10.40 15.65
CA GLY A 189 5.24 8.96 15.72
C GLY A 189 4.41 8.19 14.71
N PHE A 190 4.80 6.94 14.47
CA PHE A 190 4.18 6.11 13.43
C PHE A 190 2.74 5.70 13.78
N VAL A 191 2.48 5.29 15.01
CA VAL A 191 1.16 4.77 15.41
C VAL A 191 0.07 5.85 15.38
N PRO A 192 0.22 7.05 16.01
CA PRO A 192 -0.78 8.11 15.91
C PRO A 192 -1.03 8.54 14.46
N THR A 193 0.01 8.58 13.64
CA THR A 193 -0.12 8.89 12.20
C THR A 193 -0.97 7.82 11.50
N ALA A 194 -0.66 6.54 11.71
CA ALA A 194 -1.38 5.42 11.09
C ALA A 194 -2.88 5.43 11.41
N VAL A 195 -3.23 5.76 12.65
CA VAL A 195 -4.64 5.79 13.10
C VAL A 195 -5.40 6.94 12.48
N SER A 196 -4.80 8.12 12.45
CA SER A 196 -5.52 9.33 12.03
C SER A 196 -6.01 9.29 10.59
N TYR A 197 -5.35 8.55 9.70
CA TYR A 197 -5.78 8.45 8.31
C TYR A 197 -6.73 7.27 8.02
N THR A 198 -6.81 6.27 8.88
CA THR A 198 -7.84 5.24 8.76
C THR A 198 -9.25 5.76 9.07
N HIS A 199 -9.37 6.96 9.63
CA HIS A 199 -10.63 7.63 9.91
C HIS A 199 -11.22 8.38 8.72
N LEU A 200 -10.40 8.79 7.76
CA LEU A 200 -10.85 9.60 6.63
C LEU A 200 -11.33 8.77 5.43
N THR A 201 -11.19 7.45 5.52
CA THR A 201 -11.64 6.49 4.50
C THR A 201 -12.80 5.66 4.97
#